data_bf4699216e69e5f026216d12ab154f47
#
_entry.id   bf4699216e69e5f026216d12ab154f47
#
_cell.length_a   1.000
_cell.length_b   1.000
_cell.length_c   1.000
_cell.angle_alpha   90.00
_cell.angle_beta   90.00
_cell.angle_gamma   90.00
#
_symmetry.space_group_name_H-M   'P 1'
#
loop_
_entity.id
_entity.type
_entity.pdbx_description
1 polymer ?
#
loop_
_entity_poly.entity_id
_entity_poly.type
_entity_poly.pdbx_seq_one_letter_code
_entity_poly.pdbx_strand_id
1 'polypeptide(L)'
;MGRRDRGLERRLKAMLRDGQLVENRNGKVGIASRMDLIAGRVQGHRDGFGFLIADEKERKDLFLAPRQMEKVMDGDRVLVSTAGVNRFGKEEARIVEITERAVTEIVGRYHREAGVSFIEPENRRITKEVLVEDANGIKPEHGDHVRAEITQYPSRDQHVLVRLIEIIATPDQAGMELEVALRRFEIPHQSPTVLPDHAERFCHAVPP
;
A
#
# COMPACT_ATOMS: atom_id res chain seq x y z
N MET A 1 15.09 7.66 43.61
CA MET A 1 15.37 6.79 42.46
C MET A 1 14.75 7.29 41.12
N GLY A 2 14.40 8.56 40.99
CA GLY A 2 13.58 9.07 39.86
C GLY A 2 14.18 10.15 38.92
N ARG A 3 15.39 10.65 39.16
CA ARG A 3 15.96 11.75 38.35
C ARG A 3 16.90 11.30 37.21
N ARG A 4 17.53 10.15 37.32
CA ARG A 4 18.44 9.61 36.25
C ARG A 4 17.67 9.05 35.07
N ASP A 5 16.48 8.50 35.26
CA ASP A 5 15.68 7.88 34.20
C ASP A 5 15.11 8.91 33.19
N ARG A 6 14.64 10.07 33.67
CA ARG A 6 14.05 11.07 32.76
C ARG A 6 15.04 11.69 31.78
N GLY A 7 16.31 11.83 32.17
CA GLY A 7 17.36 12.32 31.30
C GLY A 7 17.74 11.30 30.23
N LEU A 8 17.83 10.03 30.61
CA LEU A 8 18.10 8.93 29.70
C LEU A 8 16.97 8.73 28.69
N GLU A 9 15.71 8.72 29.15
CA GLU A 9 14.54 8.61 28.29
C GLU A 9 14.44 9.74 27.26
N ARG A 10 14.71 10.99 27.67
CA ARG A 10 14.75 12.13 26.74
C ARG A 10 15.81 11.94 25.65
N ARG A 11 17.01 11.49 26.05
CA ARG A 11 18.13 11.28 25.12
C ARG A 11 17.86 10.12 24.19
N LEU A 12 17.28 9.03 24.70
CA LEU A 12 16.88 7.87 23.92
C LEU A 12 15.82 8.25 22.87
N LYS A 13 14.79 9.00 23.27
CA LYS A 13 13.76 9.50 22.34
C LYS A 13 14.34 10.45 21.27
N ALA A 14 15.28 11.30 21.65
CA ALA A 14 15.95 12.17 20.69
C ALA A 14 16.76 11.35 19.68
N MET A 15 17.54 10.35 20.13
CA MET A 15 18.34 9.48 19.28
C MET A 15 17.48 8.57 18.37
N LEU A 16 16.31 8.14 18.84
CA LEU A 16 15.32 7.41 18.02
C LEU A 16 14.75 8.32 16.94
N ARG A 17 14.34 9.55 17.31
CA ARG A 17 13.83 10.54 16.35
C ARG A 17 14.87 10.93 15.30
N ASP A 18 16.13 11.07 15.70
CA ASP A 18 17.25 11.47 14.86
C ASP A 18 17.84 10.29 14.06
N GLY A 19 17.20 9.09 14.14
CA GLY A 19 17.61 7.91 13.39
C GLY A 19 18.92 7.26 13.84
N GLN A 20 19.48 7.68 14.98
CA GLN A 20 20.70 7.10 15.55
C GLN A 20 20.43 5.76 16.24
N LEU A 21 19.23 5.55 16.72
CA LEU A 21 18.75 4.33 17.32
C LEU A 21 17.49 3.85 16.63
N VAL A 22 17.29 2.54 16.61
CA VAL A 22 16.07 1.89 16.14
C VAL A 22 15.51 1.04 17.28
N GLU A 23 14.23 1.19 17.58
CA GLU A 23 13.53 0.37 18.55
C GLU A 23 12.79 -0.75 17.83
N ASN A 24 12.99 -1.99 18.26
CA ASN A 24 12.20 -3.10 17.76
C ASN A 24 10.88 -3.21 18.54
N ARG A 25 9.91 -3.98 18.02
CA ARG A 25 8.58 -4.17 18.63
C ARG A 25 8.59 -4.74 20.06
N ASN A 26 9.72 -5.29 20.50
CA ASN A 26 9.90 -5.82 21.86
C ASN A 26 10.53 -4.76 22.79
N GLY A 27 10.59 -3.50 22.38
CA GLY A 27 11.17 -2.42 23.18
C GLY A 27 12.69 -2.47 23.28
N LYS A 28 13.37 -3.32 22.48
CA LYS A 28 14.84 -3.38 22.46
C LYS A 28 15.35 -2.32 21.50
N VAL A 29 16.23 -1.46 22.00
CA VAL A 29 16.86 -0.39 21.23
C VAL A 29 18.23 -0.82 20.74
N GLY A 30 18.49 -0.65 19.45
CA GLY A 30 19.78 -0.91 18.81
C GLY A 30 20.34 0.34 18.15
N ILE A 31 21.66 0.38 17.95
CA ILE A 31 22.31 1.48 17.25
C ILE A 31 22.08 1.26 15.74
N ALA A 32 21.44 2.20 15.06
CA ALA A 32 21.09 2.10 13.65
C ALA A 32 22.31 1.80 12.76
N SER A 33 23.45 2.45 13.02
CA SER A 33 24.70 2.23 12.29
C SER A 33 25.36 0.86 12.51
N ARG A 34 24.92 0.08 13.50
CA ARG A 34 25.35 -1.31 13.72
C ARG A 34 24.35 -2.34 13.21
N MET A 35 23.18 -1.91 12.79
CA MET A 35 22.23 -2.72 12.08
C MET A 35 22.45 -2.40 10.60
N ASP A 36 23.05 -3.31 9.83
CA ASP A 36 23.11 -3.19 8.37
C ASP A 36 21.68 -3.19 7.81
N LEU A 37 21.02 -2.02 7.94
CA LEU A 37 19.65 -1.84 7.46
C LEU A 37 19.70 -1.54 5.96
N ILE A 38 18.87 -2.26 5.25
CA ILE A 38 18.74 -2.15 3.81
C ILE A 38 17.42 -1.45 3.55
N ALA A 39 17.51 -0.33 2.82
CA ALA A 39 16.32 0.37 2.31
C ALA A 39 15.88 -0.26 1.00
N GLY A 40 14.58 -0.29 0.77
CA GLY A 40 14.04 -0.79 -0.49
C GLY A 40 12.51 -0.73 -0.53
N ARG A 41 12.00 -1.21 -1.67
CA ARG A 41 10.58 -1.26 -1.96
C ARG A 41 10.07 -2.70 -1.88
N VAL A 42 8.92 -2.88 -1.26
CA VAL A 42 8.24 -4.17 -1.18
C VAL A 42 7.59 -4.50 -2.52
N GLN A 43 7.87 -5.67 -3.05
CA GLN A 43 7.15 -6.27 -4.16
C GLN A 43 6.39 -7.48 -3.64
N GLY A 44 5.07 -7.35 -3.56
CA GLY A 44 4.17 -8.42 -3.14
C GLY A 44 4.01 -9.49 -4.22
N HIS A 45 3.76 -10.72 -3.78
CA HIS A 45 3.38 -11.83 -4.65
C HIS A 45 1.98 -12.31 -4.28
N ARG A 46 1.20 -12.76 -5.26
CA ARG A 46 -0.17 -13.26 -5.08
C ARG A 46 -0.29 -14.42 -4.09
N ASP A 47 0.79 -15.18 -3.88
CA ASP A 47 0.82 -16.31 -2.95
C ASP A 47 1.17 -15.88 -1.52
N GLY A 48 1.14 -14.56 -1.22
CA GLY A 48 1.26 -14.02 0.13
C GLY A 48 2.69 -13.78 0.64
N PHE A 49 3.73 -14.19 -0.10
CA PHE A 49 5.11 -13.78 0.16
C PHE A 49 5.49 -12.55 -0.66
N GLY A 50 6.69 -12.02 -0.49
CA GLY A 50 7.18 -10.90 -1.27
C GLY A 50 8.70 -10.86 -1.38
N PHE A 51 9.17 -9.80 -2.03
CA PHE A 51 10.58 -9.47 -2.14
C PHE A 51 10.80 -8.03 -1.75
N LEU A 52 11.95 -7.74 -1.18
CA LEU A 52 12.46 -6.39 -1.07
C LEU A 52 13.36 -6.14 -2.28
N ILE A 53 12.96 -5.20 -3.10
CA ILE A 53 13.81 -4.64 -4.14
C ILE A 53 14.66 -3.57 -3.49
N ALA A 54 15.95 -3.87 -3.27
CA ALA A 54 16.84 -2.97 -2.59
C ALA A 54 17.10 -1.70 -3.44
N ASP A 55 17.28 -0.55 -2.78
CA ASP A 55 17.65 0.71 -3.45
C ASP A 55 19.08 0.65 -4.01
N GLU A 56 19.94 -0.18 -3.42
CA GLU A 56 21.30 -0.44 -3.90
C GLU A 56 21.28 -1.34 -5.14
N LYS A 57 21.68 -0.83 -6.29
CA LYS A 57 21.59 -1.51 -7.60
C LYS A 57 22.35 -2.85 -7.69
N GLU A 58 23.40 -3.03 -6.90
CA GLU A 58 24.23 -4.24 -6.91
C GLU A 58 23.73 -5.32 -5.96
N ARG A 59 22.75 -5.00 -5.11
CA ARG A 59 22.21 -5.93 -4.12
C ARG A 59 21.10 -6.77 -4.73
N LYS A 60 21.17 -8.08 -4.46
CA LYS A 60 20.10 -9.01 -4.85
C LYS A 60 18.86 -8.75 -4.01
N ASP A 61 17.68 -9.02 -4.62
CA ASP A 61 16.40 -8.96 -3.94
C ASP A 61 16.36 -9.90 -2.74
N LEU A 62 15.82 -9.41 -1.64
CA LEU A 62 15.70 -10.16 -0.40
C LEU A 62 14.30 -10.76 -0.29
N PHE A 63 14.23 -11.99 0.17
CA PHE A 63 12.94 -12.67 0.35
C PHE A 63 12.22 -12.16 1.60
N LEU A 64 10.97 -11.81 1.45
CA LEU A 64 10.05 -11.47 2.52
C LEU A 64 9.05 -12.62 2.74
N ALA A 65 9.22 -13.33 3.85
CA ALA A 65 8.33 -14.42 4.20
C ALA A 65 6.89 -13.94 4.41
N PRO A 66 5.85 -14.78 4.25
CA PRO A 66 4.44 -14.38 4.41
C PRO A 66 4.16 -13.61 5.70
N ARG A 67 4.80 -14.02 6.81
CA ARG A 67 4.70 -13.33 8.11
C ARG A 67 5.22 -11.89 8.08
N GLN A 68 6.19 -11.56 7.22
CA GLN A 68 6.66 -10.19 7.05
C GLN A 68 5.66 -9.38 6.23
N MET A 69 5.02 -10.02 5.27
CA MET A 69 4.01 -9.41 4.42
C MET A 69 2.70 -9.07 5.16
N GLU A 70 2.45 -9.63 6.37
CA GLU A 70 1.27 -9.33 7.18
C GLU A 70 1.10 -7.84 7.52
N LYS A 71 2.15 -7.05 7.50
CA LYS A 71 2.16 -5.63 7.95
C LYS A 71 2.43 -4.63 6.84
N VAL A 72 2.73 -5.09 5.65
CA VAL A 72 3.08 -4.23 4.51
C VAL A 72 2.18 -4.52 3.34
N MET A 73 2.15 -3.59 2.42
CA MET A 73 1.47 -3.69 1.14
C MET A 73 2.47 -3.63 -0.02
N ASP A 74 2.02 -4.03 -1.21
CA ASP A 74 2.83 -3.91 -2.42
C ASP A 74 3.22 -2.45 -2.66
N GLY A 75 4.49 -2.22 -2.91
CA GLY A 75 5.04 -0.87 -3.17
C GLY A 75 5.54 -0.12 -1.94
N ASP A 76 5.19 -0.52 -0.71
CA ASP A 76 5.65 0.15 0.51
C ASP A 76 7.18 0.27 0.56
N ARG A 77 7.68 1.41 1.03
CA ARG A 77 9.10 1.57 1.31
C ARG A 77 9.40 1.17 2.74
N VAL A 78 10.44 0.38 2.90
CA VAL A 78 10.78 -0.21 4.19
C VAL A 78 12.28 -0.24 4.43
N LEU A 79 12.65 -0.26 5.71
CA LEU A 79 13.96 -0.64 6.18
C LEU A 79 13.91 -2.07 6.69
N VAL A 80 14.84 -2.90 6.25
CA VAL A 80 14.93 -4.30 6.68
C VAL A 80 16.32 -4.61 7.22
N SER A 81 16.38 -5.63 8.09
CA SER A 81 17.62 -6.32 8.46
C SER A 81 17.65 -7.68 7.81
N THR A 82 18.85 -8.20 7.52
CA THR A 82 19.02 -9.56 7.05
C THR A 82 18.69 -10.56 8.18
N ALA A 83 17.97 -11.62 7.85
CA ALA A 83 17.51 -12.63 8.80
C ALA A 83 18.15 -14.02 8.57
N GLY A 84 19.15 -14.09 7.68
CA GLY A 84 19.80 -15.31 7.26
C GLY A 84 19.35 -15.80 5.88
N VAL A 85 19.63 -17.05 5.58
CA VAL A 85 19.32 -17.68 4.29
C VAL A 85 18.22 -18.73 4.51
N ASN A 86 17.20 -18.72 3.69
CA ASN A 86 16.12 -19.70 3.79
C ASN A 86 16.52 -21.06 3.19
N ARG A 87 15.64 -22.06 3.35
CA ARG A 87 15.88 -23.44 2.85
C ARG A 87 16.08 -23.53 1.32
N PHE A 88 15.76 -22.47 0.59
CA PHE A 88 15.90 -22.37 -0.87
C PHE A 88 17.16 -21.59 -1.30
N GLY A 89 18.05 -21.24 -0.34
CA GLY A 89 19.26 -20.49 -0.61
C GLY A 89 19.04 -18.99 -0.86
N LYS A 90 17.84 -18.46 -0.59
CA LYS A 90 17.55 -17.03 -0.71
C LYS A 90 17.77 -16.32 0.62
N GLU A 91 18.42 -15.17 0.58
CA GLU A 91 18.58 -14.30 1.74
C GLU A 91 17.22 -13.77 2.19
N GLU A 92 16.85 -13.98 3.46
CA GLU A 92 15.62 -13.49 4.05
C GLU A 92 15.81 -12.14 4.70
N ALA A 93 14.78 -11.30 4.60
CA ALA A 93 14.74 -10.03 5.28
C ALA A 93 13.63 -9.98 6.34
N ARG A 94 13.92 -9.22 7.39
CA ARG A 94 12.95 -8.87 8.44
C ARG A 94 12.70 -7.39 8.38
N ILE A 95 11.45 -7.00 8.22
CA ILE A 95 11.02 -5.60 8.22
C ILE A 95 11.21 -5.02 9.62
N VAL A 96 12.02 -3.97 9.69
CA VAL A 96 12.29 -3.20 10.90
C VAL A 96 11.35 -2.01 10.98
N GLU A 97 11.24 -1.27 9.88
CA GLU A 97 10.43 -0.05 9.80
C GLU A 97 9.77 0.09 8.44
N ILE A 98 8.60 0.68 8.42
CA ILE A 98 7.90 1.10 7.21
C ILE A 98 8.07 2.61 7.12
N THR A 99 8.84 3.08 6.14
CA THR A 99 9.19 4.49 5.99
C THR A 99 8.16 5.26 5.18
N GLU A 100 7.50 4.58 4.22
CA GLU A 100 6.50 5.20 3.37
C GLU A 100 5.44 4.16 2.94
N ARG A 101 4.19 4.56 2.96
CA ARG A 101 3.07 3.77 2.43
C ARG A 101 2.84 4.12 0.98
N ALA A 102 2.85 3.11 0.11
CA ALA A 102 2.64 3.32 -1.31
C ALA A 102 1.16 3.33 -1.71
N VAL A 103 0.33 2.58 -0.98
CA VAL A 103 -1.10 2.45 -1.27
C VAL A 103 -1.88 3.19 -0.20
N THR A 104 -2.55 4.27 -0.59
CA THR A 104 -3.43 5.06 0.27
C THR A 104 -4.91 4.83 -0.05
N GLU A 105 -5.19 4.38 -1.26
CA GLU A 105 -6.54 4.09 -1.75
C GLU A 105 -6.59 2.70 -2.38
N ILE A 106 -7.76 2.10 -2.36
CA ILE A 106 -8.03 0.79 -2.96
C ILE A 106 -9.20 0.93 -3.92
N VAL A 107 -9.01 0.40 -5.12
CA VAL A 107 -10.07 0.17 -6.10
C VAL A 107 -10.38 -1.32 -6.12
N GLY A 108 -11.65 -1.67 -6.09
CA GLY A 108 -12.06 -3.06 -6.10
C GLY A 108 -13.57 -3.25 -6.14
N ARG A 109 -13.98 -4.49 -6.14
CA ARG A 109 -15.38 -4.89 -6.17
C ARG A 109 -15.94 -4.97 -4.75
N TYR A 110 -17.05 -4.29 -4.52
CA TYR A 110 -17.74 -4.31 -3.24
C TYR A 110 -18.58 -5.57 -3.07
N HIS A 111 -18.47 -6.16 -1.90
CA HIS A 111 -19.26 -7.31 -1.49
C HIS A 111 -19.90 -7.06 -0.12
N ARG A 112 -21.08 -7.64 0.05
CA ARG A 112 -21.77 -7.64 1.35
C ARG A 112 -22.29 -9.03 1.64
N GLU A 113 -21.79 -9.65 2.69
CA GLU A 113 -22.17 -11.00 3.11
C GLU A 113 -22.38 -11.04 4.62
N ALA A 114 -23.48 -11.64 5.06
CA ALA A 114 -23.82 -11.80 6.49
C ALA A 114 -23.70 -10.52 7.34
N GLY A 115 -23.96 -9.35 6.73
CA GLY A 115 -23.84 -8.05 7.41
C GLY A 115 -22.45 -7.44 7.44
N VAL A 116 -21.44 -8.13 6.92
CA VAL A 116 -20.07 -7.63 6.75
C VAL A 116 -19.89 -7.10 5.34
N SER A 117 -19.30 -5.90 5.23
CA SER A 117 -18.97 -5.26 3.96
C SER A 117 -17.47 -5.35 3.74
N PHE A 118 -17.07 -5.79 2.54
CA PHE A 118 -15.65 -5.89 2.18
C PHE A 118 -15.43 -5.57 0.70
N ILE A 119 -14.18 -5.29 0.35
CA ILE A 119 -13.75 -5.02 -1.03
C ILE A 119 -12.80 -6.13 -1.47
N GLU A 120 -13.07 -6.71 -2.65
CA GLU A 120 -12.13 -7.53 -3.37
C GLU A 120 -11.25 -6.62 -4.24
N PRO A 121 -9.95 -6.42 -3.89
CA PRO A 121 -9.10 -5.48 -4.63
C PRO A 121 -8.83 -5.93 -6.07
N GLU A 122 -8.84 -4.99 -7.01
CA GLU A 122 -8.38 -5.22 -8.39
C GLU A 122 -6.89 -5.59 -8.45
N ASN A 123 -6.09 -5.04 -7.54
CA ASN A 123 -4.69 -5.39 -7.44
C ASN A 123 -4.52 -6.73 -6.70
N ARG A 124 -4.29 -7.81 -7.45
CA ARG A 124 -4.09 -9.18 -6.92
C ARG A 124 -2.89 -9.35 -6.00
N ARG A 125 -2.01 -8.34 -5.88
CA ARG A 125 -0.91 -8.33 -4.91
C ARG A 125 -1.36 -7.91 -3.51
N ILE A 126 -2.55 -7.31 -3.39
CA ILE A 126 -3.20 -7.05 -2.12
C ILE A 126 -3.95 -8.32 -1.71
N THR A 127 -3.27 -9.17 -0.96
CA THR A 127 -3.82 -10.47 -0.51
C THR A 127 -4.54 -10.37 0.84
N LYS A 128 -4.75 -9.15 1.32
CA LYS A 128 -5.39 -8.87 2.62
C LYS A 128 -6.89 -8.72 2.45
N GLU A 129 -7.62 -9.13 3.47
CA GLU A 129 -9.03 -8.77 3.58
C GLU A 129 -9.16 -7.26 3.83
N VAL A 130 -9.97 -6.63 2.99
CA VAL A 130 -10.23 -5.19 3.04
C VAL A 130 -11.66 -4.99 3.50
N LEU A 131 -11.82 -4.58 4.76
CA LEU A 131 -13.12 -4.38 5.37
C LEU A 131 -13.56 -2.92 5.26
N VAL A 132 -14.83 -2.70 4.94
CA VAL A 132 -15.42 -1.37 4.91
C VAL A 132 -15.93 -1.03 6.31
N GLU A 133 -15.28 -0.07 6.97
CA GLU A 133 -15.71 0.43 8.30
C GLU A 133 -16.71 1.58 8.18
N ASP A 134 -16.59 2.39 7.14
CA ASP A 134 -17.44 3.56 6.91
C ASP A 134 -17.83 3.65 5.42
N ALA A 135 -19.12 3.57 5.18
CA ALA A 135 -19.68 3.75 3.83
C ALA A 135 -19.80 5.24 3.42
N ASN A 136 -19.51 6.18 4.33
CA ASN A 136 -19.50 7.62 4.06
C ASN A 136 -20.81 8.14 3.38
N GLY A 137 -21.95 7.57 3.76
CA GLY A 137 -23.25 7.88 3.16
C GLY A 137 -23.51 7.28 1.78
N ILE A 138 -22.54 6.56 1.22
CA ILE A 138 -22.63 5.85 -0.05
C ILE A 138 -23.37 4.52 0.19
N LYS A 139 -24.19 4.11 -0.76
CA LYS A 139 -24.95 2.85 -0.69
C LYS A 139 -24.58 1.96 -1.88
N PRO A 140 -23.41 1.31 -1.83
CA PRO A 140 -23.02 0.42 -2.90
C PRO A 140 -23.87 -0.85 -2.88
N GLU A 141 -24.11 -1.40 -4.05
CA GLU A 141 -24.72 -2.72 -4.22
C GLU A 141 -23.64 -3.80 -4.37
N HIS A 142 -24.01 -5.05 -4.13
CA HIS A 142 -23.09 -6.17 -4.30
C HIS A 142 -22.62 -6.25 -5.76
N GLY A 143 -21.32 -6.22 -5.96
CA GLY A 143 -20.69 -6.25 -7.28
C GLY A 143 -20.26 -4.89 -7.83
N ASP A 144 -20.66 -3.78 -7.21
CA ASP A 144 -20.22 -2.45 -7.62
C ASP A 144 -18.69 -2.31 -7.50
N HIS A 145 -18.10 -1.59 -8.46
CA HIS A 145 -16.71 -1.17 -8.36
C HIS A 145 -16.64 0.14 -7.57
N VAL A 146 -15.85 0.11 -6.53
CA VAL A 146 -15.71 1.22 -5.59
C VAL A 146 -14.28 1.68 -5.44
N ARG A 147 -14.09 2.95 -5.09
CA ARG A 147 -12.84 3.50 -4.58
C ARG A 147 -12.98 3.80 -3.11
N ALA A 148 -11.99 3.43 -2.34
CA ALA A 148 -11.98 3.58 -0.90
C ALA A 148 -10.61 4.01 -0.40
N GLU A 149 -10.58 4.88 0.61
CA GLU A 149 -9.39 5.34 1.31
C GLU A 149 -9.05 4.38 2.44
N ILE A 150 -7.77 4.08 2.63
CA ILE A 150 -7.31 3.24 3.73
C ILE A 150 -7.29 4.07 5.01
N THR A 151 -8.12 3.71 5.98
CA THR A 151 -8.15 4.32 7.31
C THR A 151 -7.28 3.57 8.30
N GLN A 152 -7.11 2.25 8.10
CA GLN A 152 -6.23 1.41 8.90
C GLN A 152 -5.43 0.46 8.04
N TYR A 153 -4.11 0.53 8.15
CA TYR A 153 -3.20 -0.39 7.46
C TYR A 153 -3.13 -1.75 8.17
N PRO A 154 -2.79 -2.82 7.41
CA PRO A 154 -2.72 -4.15 7.97
C PRO A 154 -1.64 -4.26 9.04
N SER A 155 -1.91 -5.05 10.05
CA SER A 155 -0.94 -5.50 11.02
C SER A 155 -1.12 -7.00 11.24
N ARG A 156 -0.34 -7.60 12.14
CA ARG A 156 -0.38 -9.04 12.38
C ARG A 156 -1.77 -9.55 12.76
N ASP A 157 -2.53 -8.74 13.50
CA ASP A 157 -3.81 -9.14 14.08
C ASP A 157 -4.97 -8.20 13.63
N GLN A 158 -4.74 -7.39 12.57
CA GLN A 158 -5.71 -6.41 12.10
C GLN A 158 -5.81 -6.44 10.58
N HIS A 159 -7.04 -6.42 10.10
CA HIS A 159 -7.36 -6.28 8.68
C HIS A 159 -7.11 -4.86 8.18
N VAL A 160 -7.14 -4.69 6.87
CA VAL A 160 -7.19 -3.35 6.26
C VAL A 160 -8.61 -2.81 6.45
N LEU A 161 -8.73 -1.61 7.03
CA LEU A 161 -10.00 -0.92 7.09
C LEU A 161 -10.00 0.24 6.10
N VAL A 162 -11.16 0.44 5.47
CA VAL A 162 -11.33 1.49 4.47
C VAL A 162 -12.63 2.25 4.68
N ARG A 163 -12.61 3.50 4.21
CA ARG A 163 -13.78 4.36 4.03
C ARG A 163 -14.07 4.49 2.56
N LEU A 164 -15.34 4.33 2.15
CA LEU A 164 -15.74 4.52 0.76
C LEU A 164 -15.61 5.98 0.36
N ILE A 165 -15.09 6.22 -0.85
CA ILE A 165 -14.98 7.53 -1.48
C ILE A 165 -16.06 7.69 -2.54
N GLU A 166 -16.20 6.72 -3.44
CA GLU A 166 -17.16 6.75 -4.54
C GLU A 166 -17.47 5.36 -5.10
N ILE A 167 -18.59 5.24 -5.79
CA ILE A 167 -18.89 4.14 -6.71
C ILE A 167 -18.38 4.56 -8.08
N ILE A 168 -17.47 3.76 -8.65
CA ILE A 168 -16.86 4.02 -9.96
C ILE A 168 -17.79 3.55 -11.08
N ALA A 169 -18.29 2.32 -10.94
CA ALA A 169 -19.12 1.67 -11.94
C ALA A 169 -19.98 0.57 -11.31
N THR A 170 -21.14 0.34 -11.93
CA THR A 170 -22.02 -0.79 -11.61
C THR A 170 -21.74 -1.95 -12.57
N PRO A 171 -22.04 -3.20 -12.20
CA PRO A 171 -21.71 -4.39 -13.01
C PRO A 171 -22.27 -4.36 -14.44
N ASP A 172 -23.39 -3.68 -14.66
CA ASP A 172 -24.10 -3.63 -15.95
C ASP A 172 -23.73 -2.42 -16.82
N GLN A 173 -22.79 -1.59 -16.38
CA GLN A 173 -22.44 -0.35 -17.08
C GLN A 173 -21.45 -0.62 -18.21
N ALA A 174 -21.84 -0.26 -19.44
CA ALA A 174 -20.95 -0.35 -20.60
C ALA A 174 -19.72 0.57 -20.41
N GLY A 175 -18.51 0.04 -20.64
CA GLY A 175 -17.25 0.79 -20.46
C GLY A 175 -16.68 0.73 -19.05
N MET A 176 -17.29 -0.03 -18.14
CA MET A 176 -16.85 -0.22 -16.75
C MET A 176 -15.36 -0.57 -16.65
N GLU A 177 -14.86 -1.47 -17.48
CA GLU A 177 -13.47 -1.92 -17.47
C GLU A 177 -12.48 -0.78 -17.70
N LEU A 178 -12.83 0.13 -18.63
CA LEU A 178 -12.01 1.33 -18.90
C LEU A 178 -12.03 2.30 -17.72
N GLU A 179 -13.19 2.55 -17.14
CA GLU A 179 -13.36 3.45 -16.00
C GLU A 179 -12.58 2.98 -14.77
N VAL A 180 -12.67 1.69 -14.46
CA VAL A 180 -11.90 1.03 -13.38
C VAL A 180 -10.40 1.11 -13.66
N ALA A 181 -9.96 0.88 -14.91
CA ALA A 181 -8.56 0.97 -15.28
C ALA A 181 -8.01 2.40 -15.14
N LEU A 182 -8.76 3.41 -15.59
CA LEU A 182 -8.36 4.82 -15.47
C LEU A 182 -8.10 5.23 -14.03
N ARG A 183 -9.00 4.84 -13.12
CA ARG A 183 -8.85 5.15 -11.69
C ARG A 183 -7.73 4.36 -11.01
N ARG A 184 -7.57 3.11 -11.37
CA ARG A 184 -6.49 2.26 -10.85
C ARG A 184 -5.10 2.81 -11.14
N PHE A 185 -4.92 3.45 -12.28
CA PHE A 185 -3.65 4.03 -12.72
C PHE A 185 -3.57 5.54 -12.50
N GLU A 186 -4.54 6.12 -11.76
CA GLU A 186 -4.61 7.56 -11.49
C GLU A 186 -4.55 8.43 -12.75
N ILE A 187 -5.07 7.90 -13.88
CA ILE A 187 -5.09 8.60 -15.15
C ILE A 187 -6.23 9.61 -15.12
N PRO A 188 -5.98 10.90 -15.45
CA PRO A 188 -7.04 11.89 -15.56
C PRO A 188 -8.11 11.43 -16.55
N HIS A 189 -9.34 11.25 -16.11
CA HIS A 189 -10.45 10.69 -16.88
C HIS A 189 -11.54 11.72 -17.24
N GLN A 190 -11.43 12.94 -16.69
CA GLN A 190 -12.32 14.04 -17.06
C GLN A 190 -11.73 14.74 -18.27
N SER A 191 -12.40 14.58 -19.42
CA SER A 191 -12.14 15.45 -20.56
C SER A 191 -12.41 16.90 -20.12
N PRO A 192 -11.49 17.85 -20.34
CA PRO A 192 -11.79 19.24 -20.10
C PRO A 192 -13.04 19.60 -20.92
N THR A 193 -14.06 20.11 -20.26
CA THR A 193 -15.38 20.46 -20.83
C THR A 193 -15.30 21.58 -21.88
N VAL A 194 -14.10 22.06 -22.15
CA VAL A 194 -13.81 23.06 -23.17
C VAL A 194 -12.89 22.42 -24.20
N LEU A 195 -13.46 21.81 -25.22
CA LEU A 195 -12.77 21.66 -26.50
C LEU A 195 -12.50 23.08 -27.00
N PRO A 196 -11.24 23.50 -27.18
CA PRO A 196 -10.99 24.78 -27.82
C PRO A 196 -11.54 24.68 -29.23
N ASP A 197 -12.13 25.80 -29.68
CA ASP A 197 -12.81 26.12 -30.96
C ASP A 197 -12.01 25.75 -32.26
N HIS A 198 -10.98 24.92 -32.14
CA HIS A 198 -10.13 24.48 -33.23
C HIS A 198 -10.61 23.20 -33.95
N ALA A 199 -11.58 22.47 -33.41
CA ALA A 199 -12.08 21.26 -34.07
C ALA A 199 -12.92 21.57 -35.33
N GLU A 200 -13.55 22.76 -35.44
CA GLU A 200 -14.32 23.13 -36.61
C GLU A 200 -13.49 23.49 -37.86
N ARG A 201 -12.18 23.72 -37.72
CA ARG A 201 -11.29 24.06 -38.84
C ARG A 201 -10.83 22.86 -39.68
N PHE A 202 -11.01 21.64 -39.22
CA PHE A 202 -10.56 20.46 -39.94
C PHE A 202 -11.64 19.71 -40.72
N CYS A 203 -12.91 20.12 -40.61
CA CYS A 203 -14.00 19.46 -41.33
C CYS A 203 -14.21 19.93 -42.78
N HIS A 204 -13.40 20.87 -43.30
CA HIS A 204 -13.64 21.47 -44.64
C HIS A 204 -12.51 21.22 -45.63
N ALA A 205 -11.66 20.21 -45.48
CA ALA A 205 -10.62 19.93 -46.47
C ALA A 205 -10.62 18.45 -46.87
N VAL A 206 -11.65 17.98 -47.50
CA VAL A 206 -11.59 16.82 -48.39
C VAL A 206 -12.05 17.27 -49.77
N PRO A 207 -11.14 17.53 -50.71
CA PRO A 207 -11.50 17.77 -52.13
C PRO A 207 -11.93 16.47 -52.81
N PRO A 208 -12.71 16.55 -53.88
CA PRO A 208 -13.34 15.41 -54.58
C PRO A 208 -12.36 14.46 -55.24
#